data_8a72a5748f2bcbcaac48b57ff1295838
#
_entry.id   8a72a5748f2bcbcaac48b57ff1295838
#
_cell.length_a   1.000
_cell.length_b   1.000
_cell.length_c   1.000
_cell.angle_alpha   90.00
_cell.angle_beta   90.00
_cell.angle_gamma   90.00
#
_symmetry.space_group_name_H-M   'P 1'
#
loop_
_entity.id
_entity.type
_entity.pdbx_description
1 polymer ?
#
loop_
_entity_poly.entity_id
_entity_poly.type
_entity_poly.pdbx_seq_one_letter_code
_entity_poly.pdbx_strand_id
1 'polypeptide(L)'
;MGPSAIRYAGLEERLTALGVDCVDRGNVATAVAEATTEHDPRARFLPAIRATCERIAGLVGAALDEGRVPVVLGGDHSIALGTLGGLASRRGAGAVLWFDAHGDLNTPETTPSGNVHGMPLAAALGRAGPGFESPAWTLPALQPERVAVIGARDLDPGERAFIGELGLAVHTMSELDRSGIETVVTEALERAAGAPFVHISLDMDGLDPDVAPGVGTAVRGGLTYREAHLAMELVAESGLLSCLEIVEVNPILDRENATAALAVELAASAFGATTL
;
A
#
# COMPACT_ATOMS: atom_id res chain seq x y z
N MET A 1 15.94 -1.03 1.73
CA MET A 1 16.30 -1.65 3.04
C MET A 1 15.06 -2.27 3.71
N GLY A 2 13.88 -1.69 3.59
CA GLY A 2 12.62 -2.20 4.14
C GLY A 2 12.35 -3.68 3.82
N PRO A 3 12.38 -4.11 2.54
CA PRO A 3 12.17 -5.52 2.18
C PRO A 3 13.12 -6.49 2.88
N SER A 4 14.40 -6.10 3.03
CA SER A 4 15.38 -6.92 3.74
C SER A 4 15.11 -6.99 5.24
N ALA A 5 14.64 -5.89 5.85
CA ALA A 5 14.28 -5.84 7.27
C ALA A 5 13.08 -6.74 7.58
N ILE A 6 12.06 -6.75 6.71
CA ILE A 6 10.87 -7.61 6.81
C ILE A 6 11.25 -9.08 6.63
N ARG A 7 12.12 -9.42 5.64
CA ARG A 7 12.64 -10.78 5.50
C ARG A 7 13.42 -11.24 6.72
N TYR A 8 14.29 -10.37 7.26
CA TYR A 8 15.05 -10.66 8.48
C TYR A 8 14.13 -10.86 9.71
N ALA A 9 12.97 -10.21 9.73
CA ALA A 9 11.94 -10.43 10.74
C ALA A 9 11.17 -11.75 10.57
N GLY A 10 11.44 -12.55 9.51
CA GLY A 10 10.94 -13.92 9.36
C GLY A 10 9.59 -14.04 8.66
N LEU A 11 9.31 -13.20 7.65
CA LEU A 11 8.02 -13.27 6.92
C LEU A 11 7.73 -14.65 6.31
N GLU A 12 8.71 -15.24 5.61
CA GLU A 12 8.53 -16.55 4.95
C GLU A 12 8.27 -17.65 5.96
N GLU A 13 9.07 -17.69 7.04
CA GLU A 13 8.90 -18.67 8.13
C GLU A 13 7.54 -18.54 8.80
N ARG A 14 7.09 -17.28 9.01
CA ARG A 14 5.80 -17.01 9.65
C ARG A 14 4.61 -17.46 8.80
N LEU A 15 4.63 -17.17 7.50
CA LEU A 15 3.58 -17.61 6.57
C LEU A 15 3.61 -19.12 6.34
N THR A 16 4.80 -19.70 6.22
CA THR A 16 4.95 -21.17 6.07
C THR A 16 4.40 -21.91 7.29
N ALA A 17 4.58 -21.37 8.49
CA ALA A 17 4.01 -21.95 9.72
C ALA A 17 2.46 -21.97 9.72
N LEU A 18 1.81 -21.11 8.93
CA LEU A 18 0.36 -21.11 8.69
C LEU A 18 -0.06 -22.10 7.56
N GLY A 19 0.87 -22.80 6.97
CA GLY A 19 0.60 -23.70 5.83
C GLY A 19 0.55 -23.00 4.46
N VAL A 20 0.97 -21.72 4.39
CA VAL A 20 1.06 -20.98 3.12
C VAL A 20 2.32 -21.40 2.35
N ASP A 21 2.15 -21.80 1.10
CA ASP A 21 3.28 -22.08 0.20
C ASP A 21 3.89 -20.76 -0.32
N CYS A 22 4.99 -20.35 0.27
CA CYS A 22 5.70 -19.11 -0.05
C CYS A 22 6.81 -19.31 -1.08
N VAL A 23 6.96 -18.34 -1.99
CA VAL A 23 8.10 -18.27 -2.92
C VAL A 23 8.66 -16.85 -2.91
N ASP A 24 9.84 -16.66 -2.38
CA ASP A 24 10.55 -15.38 -2.45
C ASP A 24 11.15 -15.17 -3.86
N ARG A 25 10.70 -14.12 -4.55
CA ARG A 25 11.18 -13.75 -5.89
C ARG A 25 12.40 -12.83 -5.84
N GLY A 26 12.94 -12.57 -4.67
CA GLY A 26 14.11 -11.70 -4.47
C GLY A 26 13.77 -10.20 -4.58
N ASN A 27 14.81 -9.39 -4.70
CA ASN A 27 14.69 -7.95 -4.78
C ASN A 27 14.57 -7.47 -6.21
N VAL A 28 13.69 -6.49 -6.44
CA VAL A 28 13.71 -5.68 -7.65
C VAL A 28 14.87 -4.67 -7.55
N ALA A 29 15.73 -4.60 -8.56
CA ALA A 29 16.78 -3.61 -8.61
C ALA A 29 16.17 -2.20 -8.74
N THR A 30 16.57 -1.29 -7.86
CA THR A 30 16.13 0.10 -7.84
C THR A 30 17.29 1.04 -8.15
N ALA A 31 16.99 2.23 -8.67
CA ALA A 31 17.97 3.29 -8.79
C ALA A 31 18.32 3.84 -7.40
N VAL A 32 19.55 4.32 -7.25
CA VAL A 32 20.03 4.99 -6.02
C VAL A 32 19.83 6.49 -6.22
N ALA A 33 19.12 7.15 -5.32
CA ALA A 33 18.73 8.55 -5.45
C ALA A 33 19.94 9.47 -5.65
N GLU A 34 21.05 9.24 -4.91
CA GLU A 34 22.27 10.03 -4.97
C GLU A 34 22.99 9.92 -6.33
N ALA A 35 22.71 8.87 -7.10
CA ALA A 35 23.28 8.63 -8.43
C ALA A 35 22.27 8.87 -9.56
N THR A 36 21.06 9.33 -9.24
CA THR A 36 19.96 9.50 -10.19
C THR A 36 19.65 10.98 -10.38
N THR A 37 19.49 11.41 -11.63
CA THR A 37 19.10 12.79 -11.92
C THR A 37 17.64 13.02 -11.57
N GLU A 38 17.37 14.07 -10.80
CA GLU A 38 16.03 14.60 -10.63
C GLU A 38 15.64 15.42 -11.87
N HIS A 39 14.57 15.04 -12.55
CA HIS A 39 14.15 15.67 -13.81
C HIS A 39 13.07 16.74 -13.62
N ASP A 40 12.07 16.47 -12.80
CA ASP A 40 10.97 17.39 -12.49
C ASP A 40 10.83 17.54 -10.96
N PRO A 41 10.98 18.76 -10.41
CA PRO A 41 10.83 18.97 -8.97
C PRO A 41 9.41 18.71 -8.45
N ARG A 42 8.41 18.63 -9.32
CA ARG A 42 7.03 18.30 -8.96
C ARG A 42 6.69 16.82 -9.11
N ALA A 43 7.60 16.01 -9.67
CA ALA A 43 7.49 14.56 -9.78
C ALA A 43 8.90 13.96 -9.73
N ARG A 44 9.53 14.09 -8.56
CA ARG A 44 10.95 13.80 -8.33
C ARG A 44 11.24 12.34 -8.63
N PHE A 45 12.26 12.11 -9.42
CA PHE A 45 12.74 10.77 -9.83
C PHE A 45 11.70 9.90 -10.56
N LEU A 46 10.57 10.45 -11.03
CA LEU A 46 9.49 9.67 -11.65
C LEU A 46 9.97 8.70 -12.75
N PRO A 47 10.91 9.04 -13.66
CA PRO A 47 11.37 8.07 -14.65
C PRO A 47 12.03 6.83 -14.05
N ALA A 48 12.81 6.99 -12.99
CA ALA A 48 13.49 5.88 -12.29
C ALA A 48 12.47 5.05 -11.47
N ILE A 49 11.53 5.70 -10.80
CA ILE A 49 10.41 5.06 -10.09
C ILE A 49 9.59 4.24 -11.07
N ARG A 50 9.19 4.82 -12.22
CA ARG A 50 8.43 4.11 -13.24
C ARG A 50 9.16 2.87 -13.75
N ALA A 51 10.47 2.95 -14.04
CA ALA A 51 11.26 1.80 -14.47
C ALA A 51 11.31 0.68 -13.40
N THR A 52 11.27 1.02 -12.11
CA THR A 52 11.13 0.05 -11.01
C THR A 52 9.73 -0.54 -10.98
N CYS A 53 8.69 0.29 -11.07
CA CYS A 53 7.29 -0.14 -11.11
C CYS A 53 6.98 -1.06 -12.30
N GLU A 54 7.61 -0.85 -13.47
CA GLU A 54 7.47 -1.74 -14.64
C GLU A 54 7.93 -3.18 -14.33
N ARG A 55 9.03 -3.31 -13.57
CA ARG A 55 9.51 -4.64 -13.13
C ARG A 55 8.57 -5.26 -12.10
N ILE A 56 8.08 -4.46 -11.15
CA ILE A 56 7.10 -4.91 -10.15
C ILE A 56 5.82 -5.41 -10.85
N ALA A 57 5.28 -4.62 -11.80
CA ALA A 57 4.10 -5.01 -12.56
C ALA A 57 4.27 -6.36 -13.29
N GLY A 58 5.47 -6.58 -13.87
CA GLY A 58 5.81 -7.85 -14.51
C GLY A 58 5.80 -9.03 -13.53
N LEU A 59 6.38 -8.85 -12.33
CA LEU A 59 6.42 -9.89 -11.29
C LEU A 59 5.04 -10.17 -10.68
N VAL A 60 4.25 -9.12 -10.43
CA VAL A 60 2.87 -9.24 -9.97
C VAL A 60 2.03 -10.00 -10.99
N GLY A 61 2.13 -9.62 -12.28
CA GLY A 61 1.45 -10.32 -13.36
C GLY A 61 1.84 -11.80 -13.45
N ALA A 62 3.14 -12.12 -13.34
CA ALA A 62 3.62 -13.50 -13.35
C ALA A 62 3.09 -14.32 -12.15
N ALA A 63 3.05 -13.73 -10.96
CA ALA A 63 2.47 -14.39 -9.77
C ALA A 63 0.98 -14.71 -9.97
N LEU A 64 0.22 -13.76 -10.54
CA LEU A 64 -1.19 -13.98 -10.86
C LEU A 64 -1.40 -15.08 -11.92
N ASP A 65 -0.54 -15.12 -12.95
CA ASP A 65 -0.56 -16.15 -13.99
C ASP A 65 -0.27 -17.55 -13.41
N GLU A 66 0.50 -17.64 -12.30
CA GLU A 66 0.75 -18.84 -11.52
C GLU A 66 -0.35 -19.17 -10.50
N GLY A 67 -1.41 -18.37 -10.40
CA GLY A 67 -2.49 -18.55 -9.41
C GLY A 67 -2.08 -18.22 -7.97
N ARG A 68 -1.03 -17.41 -7.78
CA ARG A 68 -0.52 -17.00 -6.47
C ARG A 68 -1.07 -15.63 -6.05
N VAL A 69 -1.09 -15.37 -4.76
CA VAL A 69 -1.35 -14.05 -4.17
C VAL A 69 -0.01 -13.32 -4.03
N PRO A 70 0.23 -12.22 -4.77
CA PRO A 70 1.44 -11.43 -4.61
C PRO A 70 1.49 -10.77 -3.22
N VAL A 71 2.67 -10.83 -2.57
CA VAL A 71 3.02 -10.01 -1.42
C VAL A 71 4.18 -9.11 -1.83
N VAL A 72 3.92 -7.80 -1.92
CA VAL A 72 4.90 -6.82 -2.38
C VAL A 72 5.48 -6.09 -1.17
N LEU A 73 6.79 -6.10 -1.03
CA LEU A 73 7.48 -5.46 0.09
C LEU A 73 8.14 -4.16 -0.41
N GLY A 74 7.70 -3.03 0.12
CA GLY A 74 8.24 -1.72 -0.18
C GLY A 74 9.52 -1.39 0.62
N GLY A 75 10.24 -0.44 0.26
CA GLY A 75 10.33 0.91 -0.19
C GLY A 75 9.16 1.86 0.12
N ASP A 76 9.29 3.00 -0.51
CA ASP A 76 8.26 4.03 -0.41
C ASP A 76 7.00 3.63 -1.19
N HIS A 77 5.88 4.32 -0.90
CA HIS A 77 4.56 3.98 -1.43
C HIS A 77 4.41 4.17 -2.95
N SER A 78 5.38 4.81 -3.63
CA SER A 78 5.36 4.96 -5.09
C SER A 78 5.33 3.62 -5.84
N ILE A 79 5.76 2.52 -5.20
CA ILE A 79 5.74 1.18 -5.80
C ILE A 79 4.34 0.66 -6.08
N ALA A 80 3.32 1.17 -5.39
CA ALA A 80 1.92 0.80 -5.60
C ALA A 80 1.46 1.02 -7.04
N LEU A 81 2.07 1.98 -7.76
CA LEU A 81 1.82 2.16 -9.19
C LEU A 81 2.13 0.88 -9.99
N GLY A 82 3.23 0.21 -9.66
CA GLY A 82 3.60 -1.06 -10.29
C GLY A 82 2.71 -2.22 -9.84
N THR A 83 2.42 -2.30 -8.56
CA THR A 83 1.57 -3.35 -7.97
C THR A 83 0.16 -3.29 -8.56
N LEU A 84 -0.51 -2.15 -8.45
CA LEU A 84 -1.87 -1.93 -8.96
C LEU A 84 -1.93 -2.02 -10.48
N GLY A 85 -0.94 -1.45 -11.18
CA GLY A 85 -0.85 -1.55 -12.63
C GLY A 85 -0.71 -2.98 -13.12
N GLY A 86 0.10 -3.80 -12.43
CA GLY A 86 0.26 -5.22 -12.71
C GLY A 86 -1.02 -6.02 -12.49
N LEU A 87 -1.73 -5.77 -11.39
CA LEU A 87 -3.05 -6.34 -11.10
C LEU A 87 -4.07 -5.99 -12.19
N ALA A 88 -4.20 -4.70 -12.50
CA ALA A 88 -5.18 -4.23 -13.48
C ALA A 88 -4.91 -4.74 -14.89
N SER A 89 -3.64 -4.90 -15.28
CA SER A 89 -3.28 -5.47 -16.58
C SER A 89 -3.70 -6.92 -16.78
N ARG A 90 -3.95 -7.67 -15.70
CA ARG A 90 -4.40 -9.06 -15.75
C ARG A 90 -5.89 -9.22 -15.48
N ARG A 91 -6.48 -8.35 -14.66
CA ARG A 91 -7.84 -8.54 -14.12
C ARG A 91 -8.80 -7.39 -14.44
N GLY A 92 -8.31 -6.26 -14.97
CA GLY A 92 -9.09 -5.02 -15.10
C GLY A 92 -9.08 -4.20 -13.82
N ALA A 93 -9.76 -3.05 -13.80
CA ALA A 93 -9.79 -2.15 -12.65
C ALA A 93 -10.49 -2.80 -11.45
N GLY A 94 -9.85 -2.75 -10.29
CA GLY A 94 -10.29 -3.41 -9.06
C GLY A 94 -10.59 -2.48 -7.90
N ALA A 95 -10.45 -3.02 -6.69
CA ALA A 95 -10.67 -2.36 -5.42
C ALA A 95 -9.38 -2.26 -4.60
N VAL A 96 -9.34 -1.28 -3.67
CA VAL A 96 -8.26 -1.17 -2.70
C VAL A 96 -8.77 -0.73 -1.33
N LEU A 97 -8.23 -1.35 -0.28
CA LEU A 97 -8.20 -0.82 1.07
C LEU A 97 -6.79 -0.27 1.31
N TRP A 98 -6.70 1.04 1.51
CA TRP A 98 -5.47 1.81 1.63
C TRP A 98 -5.30 2.27 3.06
N PHE A 99 -4.50 1.56 3.85
CA PHE A 99 -4.20 1.88 5.24
C PHE A 99 -3.02 2.85 5.29
N ASP A 100 -3.27 4.09 5.71
CA ASP A 100 -2.30 5.17 5.57
C ASP A 100 -2.67 6.37 6.47
N ALA A 101 -1.67 7.12 6.94
CA ALA A 101 -1.87 8.42 7.55
C ALA A 101 -2.27 9.50 6.54
N HIS A 102 -1.86 9.32 5.27
CA HIS A 102 -1.94 10.27 4.17
C HIS A 102 -3.02 9.86 3.16
N GLY A 103 -3.21 10.67 2.12
CA GLY A 103 -4.16 10.36 1.06
C GLY A 103 -3.52 9.71 -0.15
N ASP A 104 -2.25 10.03 -0.41
CA ASP A 104 -1.49 9.67 -1.61
C ASP A 104 -2.19 10.04 -2.92
N LEU A 105 -2.99 11.10 -2.83
CA LEU A 105 -3.86 11.65 -3.87
C LEU A 105 -3.35 12.96 -4.47
N ASN A 106 -2.10 13.34 -4.17
CA ASN A 106 -1.48 14.46 -4.85
C ASN A 106 -1.16 14.14 -6.31
N THR A 107 -1.06 15.18 -7.11
CA THR A 107 -0.59 15.16 -8.50
C THR A 107 0.62 16.08 -8.63
N PRO A 108 1.35 16.06 -9.74
CA PRO A 108 2.41 17.04 -9.97
C PRO A 108 1.97 18.52 -9.86
N GLU A 109 0.68 18.79 -10.04
CA GLU A 109 0.10 20.14 -9.93
C GLU A 109 -0.23 20.53 -8.47
N THR A 110 -0.60 19.55 -7.63
CA THR A 110 -1.09 19.81 -6.26
C THR A 110 -0.07 19.55 -5.18
N THR A 111 0.96 18.74 -5.47
CA THR A 111 1.95 18.31 -4.47
C THR A 111 2.73 19.48 -3.86
N PRO A 112 2.86 19.55 -2.54
CA PRO A 112 3.73 20.53 -1.90
C PRO A 112 5.21 20.12 -1.91
N SER A 113 5.52 18.84 -2.01
CA SER A 113 6.88 18.28 -1.88
C SER A 113 7.51 17.86 -3.21
N GLY A 114 6.70 17.52 -4.21
CA GLY A 114 7.13 16.85 -5.44
C GLY A 114 7.49 15.37 -5.29
N ASN A 115 7.34 14.80 -4.11
CA ASN A 115 7.64 13.40 -3.86
C ASN A 115 6.55 12.50 -4.43
N VAL A 116 6.96 11.54 -5.27
CA VAL A 116 6.03 10.66 -6.00
C VAL A 116 5.32 9.67 -5.08
N HIS A 117 5.87 9.35 -3.89
CA HIS A 117 5.18 8.48 -2.94
C HIS A 117 3.83 9.05 -2.45
N GLY A 118 3.62 10.37 -2.48
CA GLY A 118 2.33 11.00 -2.19
C GLY A 118 1.37 11.07 -3.39
N MET A 119 1.61 10.32 -4.48
CA MET A 119 0.83 10.38 -5.72
C MET A 119 0.30 9.03 -6.22
N PRO A 120 0.67 7.87 -5.67
CA PRO A 120 0.40 6.60 -6.32
C PRO A 120 -1.09 6.27 -6.39
N LEU A 121 -1.90 6.68 -5.42
CA LEU A 121 -3.34 6.46 -5.46
C LEU A 121 -4.01 7.33 -6.53
N ALA A 122 -3.60 8.60 -6.67
CA ALA A 122 -4.07 9.45 -7.78
C ALA A 122 -3.67 8.86 -9.14
N ALA A 123 -2.45 8.33 -9.26
CA ALA A 123 -1.98 7.68 -10.48
C ALA A 123 -2.78 6.41 -10.79
N ALA A 124 -3.06 5.56 -9.79
CA ALA A 124 -3.87 4.37 -9.94
C ALA A 124 -5.32 4.67 -10.37
N LEU A 125 -5.84 5.84 -10.00
CA LEU A 125 -7.13 6.37 -10.45
C LEU A 125 -7.06 7.05 -11.84
N GLY A 126 -5.87 7.06 -12.49
CA GLY A 126 -5.67 7.66 -13.82
C GLY A 126 -5.67 9.20 -13.82
N ARG A 127 -5.34 9.84 -12.68
CA ARG A 127 -5.49 11.29 -12.50
C ARG A 127 -4.15 12.04 -12.29
N ALA A 128 -3.02 11.34 -12.24
CA ALA A 128 -1.71 11.97 -12.01
C ALA A 128 -1.00 12.47 -13.28
N GLY A 129 -1.60 12.26 -14.45
CA GLY A 129 -1.09 12.75 -15.73
C GLY A 129 -0.19 11.77 -16.50
N PRO A 130 0.23 12.12 -17.70
CA PRO A 130 0.84 11.17 -18.66
C PRO A 130 2.20 10.62 -18.24
N GLY A 131 2.91 11.28 -17.32
CA GLY A 131 4.18 10.79 -16.80
C GLY A 131 4.09 9.46 -16.04
N PHE A 132 2.90 9.10 -15.56
CA PHE A 132 2.61 7.88 -14.81
C PHE A 132 2.16 6.72 -15.70
N GLU A 133 1.94 6.95 -16.98
CA GLU A 133 1.59 5.91 -17.93
C GLU A 133 2.79 5.05 -18.33
N SER A 134 2.54 3.77 -18.62
CA SER A 134 3.52 2.83 -19.14
C SER A 134 2.84 1.74 -19.97
N PRO A 135 3.51 1.19 -20.99
CA PRO A 135 3.00 0.01 -21.70
C PRO A 135 2.99 -1.25 -20.82
N ALA A 136 3.65 -1.24 -19.65
CA ALA A 136 3.71 -2.38 -18.73
C ALA A 136 2.47 -2.51 -17.84
N TRP A 137 1.59 -1.50 -17.79
CA TRP A 137 0.39 -1.53 -16.97
C TRP A 137 -0.79 -0.78 -17.60
N THR A 138 -1.97 -1.02 -17.05
CA THR A 138 -3.22 -0.36 -17.45
C THR A 138 -3.68 0.60 -16.35
N LEU A 139 -4.01 1.84 -16.74
CA LEU A 139 -4.65 2.83 -15.89
C LEU A 139 -5.97 3.31 -16.54
N PRO A 140 -7.01 3.64 -15.74
CA PRO A 140 -7.06 3.49 -14.29
C PRO A 140 -7.02 2.03 -13.86
N ALA A 141 -6.32 1.77 -12.74
CA ALA A 141 -6.22 0.45 -12.14
C ALA A 141 -7.31 0.20 -11.09
N LEU A 142 -7.98 1.24 -10.63
CA LEU A 142 -8.98 1.22 -9.58
C LEU A 142 -10.30 1.82 -10.05
N GLN A 143 -11.39 1.33 -9.46
CA GLN A 143 -12.72 1.92 -9.56
C GLN A 143 -12.91 2.88 -8.37
N PRO A 144 -13.18 4.19 -8.57
CA PRO A 144 -13.24 5.18 -7.47
C PRO A 144 -14.20 4.78 -6.35
N GLU A 145 -15.35 4.22 -6.68
CA GLU A 145 -16.37 3.75 -5.73
C GLU A 145 -15.93 2.55 -4.89
N ARG A 146 -14.80 1.92 -5.25
CA ARG A 146 -14.21 0.75 -4.56
C ARG A 146 -12.86 1.06 -3.91
N VAL A 147 -12.57 2.34 -3.75
CA VAL A 147 -11.40 2.81 -2.99
C VAL A 147 -11.85 3.19 -1.60
N ALA A 148 -11.15 2.68 -0.58
CA ALA A 148 -11.30 3.08 0.80
C ALA A 148 -9.93 3.43 1.39
N VAL A 149 -9.73 4.69 1.79
CA VAL A 149 -8.56 5.13 2.55
C VAL A 149 -8.90 5.06 4.04
N ILE A 150 -8.07 4.40 4.84
CA ILE A 150 -8.36 4.07 6.25
C ILE A 150 -7.20 4.55 7.13
N GLY A 151 -7.50 5.39 8.12
CA GLY A 151 -6.51 5.92 9.04
C GLY A 151 -6.02 7.33 8.72
N ALA A 152 -6.57 7.98 7.67
CA ALA A 152 -6.15 9.29 7.22
C ALA A 152 -6.24 10.34 8.35
N ARG A 153 -5.16 11.12 8.53
CA ARG A 153 -5.08 12.16 9.55
C ARG A 153 -4.18 13.34 9.19
N ASP A 154 -3.40 13.19 8.10
CA ASP A 154 -2.63 14.29 7.51
C ASP A 154 -2.89 14.33 5.99
N LEU A 155 -3.77 15.24 5.58
CA LEU A 155 -4.18 15.40 4.20
C LEU A 155 -3.87 16.80 3.71
N ASP A 156 -3.24 16.91 2.57
CA ASP A 156 -2.99 18.15 1.87
C ASP A 156 -4.28 18.79 1.33
N PRO A 157 -4.31 20.12 1.11
CA PRO A 157 -5.48 20.77 0.50
C PRO A 157 -5.85 20.21 -0.88
N GLY A 158 -4.86 19.82 -1.69
CA GLY A 158 -5.09 19.19 -2.99
C GLY A 158 -5.77 17.83 -2.88
N GLU A 159 -5.35 17.01 -1.92
CA GLU A 159 -5.94 15.71 -1.64
C GLU A 159 -7.39 15.82 -1.17
N ARG A 160 -7.67 16.76 -0.25
CA ARG A 160 -9.05 17.04 0.22
C ARG A 160 -9.98 17.43 -0.92
N ALA A 161 -9.49 18.27 -1.85
CA ALA A 161 -10.27 18.66 -3.03
C ALA A 161 -10.53 17.45 -3.94
N PHE A 162 -9.53 16.61 -4.16
CA PHE A 162 -9.62 15.41 -4.98
C PHE A 162 -10.59 14.37 -4.40
N ILE A 163 -10.55 14.14 -3.08
CA ILE A 163 -11.48 13.28 -2.35
C ILE A 163 -12.92 13.75 -2.57
N GLY A 164 -13.16 15.07 -2.42
CA GLY A 164 -14.49 15.66 -2.63
C GLY A 164 -14.98 15.54 -4.09
N GLU A 165 -14.08 15.71 -5.07
CA GLU A 165 -14.41 15.60 -6.50
C GLU A 165 -14.84 14.19 -6.89
N LEU A 166 -14.13 13.17 -6.42
CA LEU A 166 -14.39 11.76 -6.78
C LEU A 166 -15.35 11.05 -5.82
N GLY A 167 -15.68 11.65 -4.68
CA GLY A 167 -16.51 11.00 -3.66
C GLY A 167 -15.88 9.73 -3.09
N LEU A 168 -14.55 9.73 -2.91
CA LEU A 168 -13.83 8.59 -2.35
C LEU A 168 -14.23 8.33 -0.91
N ALA A 169 -14.29 7.08 -0.50
CA ALA A 169 -14.44 6.72 0.89
C ALA A 169 -13.09 6.94 1.62
N VAL A 170 -13.09 7.91 2.53
CA VAL A 170 -11.92 8.21 3.36
C VAL A 170 -12.35 8.20 4.81
N HIS A 171 -11.86 7.20 5.54
CA HIS A 171 -12.13 7.00 6.96
C HIS A 171 -10.97 7.54 7.77
N THR A 172 -11.17 8.74 8.32
CA THR A 172 -10.16 9.41 9.17
C THR A 172 -10.05 8.73 10.53
N MET A 173 -8.93 8.91 11.22
CA MET A 173 -8.79 8.42 12.60
C MET A 173 -9.91 8.94 13.52
N SER A 174 -10.39 10.19 13.33
CA SER A 174 -11.54 10.71 14.07
C SER A 174 -12.85 9.94 13.80
N GLU A 175 -13.01 9.36 12.63
CA GLU A 175 -14.15 8.50 12.30
C GLU A 175 -13.98 7.09 12.90
N LEU A 176 -12.76 6.55 12.83
CA LEU A 176 -12.44 5.28 13.49
C LEU A 176 -12.68 5.32 15.01
N ASP A 177 -12.33 6.42 15.67
CA ASP A 177 -12.59 6.64 17.11
C ASP A 177 -14.10 6.54 17.45
N ARG A 178 -14.97 6.89 16.52
CA ARG A 178 -16.43 6.90 16.73
C ARG A 178 -17.12 5.60 16.33
N SER A 179 -16.71 5.02 15.20
CA SER A 179 -17.36 3.88 14.58
C SER A 179 -16.69 2.54 14.91
N GLY A 180 -15.40 2.60 15.29
CA GLY A 180 -14.55 1.44 15.49
C GLY A 180 -13.99 0.88 14.18
N ILE A 181 -12.81 0.27 14.25
CA ILE A 181 -12.10 -0.29 13.10
C ILE A 181 -12.90 -1.41 12.42
N GLU A 182 -13.61 -2.24 13.19
CA GLU A 182 -14.43 -3.33 12.66
C GLU A 182 -15.49 -2.82 11.70
N THR A 183 -16.24 -1.78 12.08
CA THR A 183 -17.27 -1.18 11.22
C THR A 183 -16.68 -0.65 9.94
N VAL A 184 -15.61 0.14 10.04
CA VAL A 184 -14.96 0.78 8.89
C VAL A 184 -14.40 -0.25 7.90
N VAL A 185 -13.69 -1.26 8.40
CA VAL A 185 -13.09 -2.29 7.53
C VAL A 185 -14.17 -3.17 6.90
N THR A 186 -15.23 -3.50 7.62
CA THR A 186 -16.37 -4.25 7.07
C THR A 186 -17.05 -3.49 5.93
N GLU A 187 -17.34 -2.20 6.11
CA GLU A 187 -17.92 -1.36 5.06
C GLU A 187 -16.99 -1.24 3.84
N ALA A 188 -15.67 -1.12 4.05
CA ALA A 188 -14.69 -1.08 2.98
C ALA A 188 -14.63 -2.41 2.20
N LEU A 189 -14.68 -3.55 2.88
CA LEU A 189 -14.72 -4.87 2.26
C LEU A 189 -16.03 -5.12 1.50
N GLU A 190 -17.16 -4.65 2.02
CA GLU A 190 -18.45 -4.71 1.32
C GLU A 190 -18.41 -3.92 0.01
N ARG A 191 -17.81 -2.71 0.00
CA ARG A 191 -17.58 -1.92 -1.22
C ARG A 191 -16.67 -2.62 -2.22
N ALA A 192 -15.65 -3.33 -1.73
CA ALA A 192 -14.71 -4.07 -2.55
C ALA A 192 -15.28 -5.37 -3.12
N ALA A 193 -16.35 -5.91 -2.53
CA ALA A 193 -16.92 -7.19 -2.93
C ALA A 193 -17.34 -7.21 -4.41
N GLY A 194 -17.00 -8.31 -5.09
CA GLY A 194 -17.27 -8.47 -6.53
C GLY A 194 -16.36 -7.66 -7.46
N ALA A 195 -15.32 -7.00 -6.95
CA ALA A 195 -14.27 -6.41 -7.77
C ALA A 195 -13.42 -7.50 -8.45
N PRO A 196 -12.81 -7.24 -9.61
CA PRO A 196 -11.91 -8.18 -10.28
C PRO A 196 -10.69 -8.57 -9.43
N PHE A 197 -10.26 -7.69 -8.54
CA PHE A 197 -9.30 -7.94 -7.47
C PHE A 197 -9.56 -7.00 -6.28
N VAL A 198 -9.13 -7.42 -5.10
CA VAL A 198 -9.07 -6.57 -3.90
C VAL A 198 -7.61 -6.52 -3.45
N HIS A 199 -7.03 -5.33 -3.50
CA HIS A 199 -5.69 -5.04 -3.04
C HIS A 199 -5.72 -4.44 -1.64
N ILE A 200 -4.85 -4.92 -0.77
CA ILE A 200 -4.61 -4.33 0.54
C ILE A 200 -3.25 -3.63 0.49
N SER A 201 -3.25 -2.31 0.57
CA SER A 201 -2.03 -1.51 0.69
C SER A 201 -1.89 -1.09 2.15
N LEU A 202 -0.85 -1.57 2.79
CA LEU A 202 -0.53 -1.30 4.18
C LEU A 202 0.71 -0.41 4.25
N ASP A 203 0.48 0.89 4.37
CA ASP A 203 1.51 1.82 4.79
C ASP A 203 1.72 1.69 6.30
N MET A 204 2.98 1.45 6.71
CA MET A 204 3.29 1.29 8.12
C MET A 204 3.18 2.62 8.89
N ASP A 205 3.12 3.78 8.21
CA ASP A 205 2.84 5.06 8.85
C ASP A 205 1.35 5.28 9.16
N GLY A 206 0.46 4.47 8.60
CA GLY A 206 -0.94 4.39 9.02
C GLY A 206 -1.11 4.03 10.50
N LEU A 207 -0.13 3.30 11.07
CA LEU A 207 -0.07 2.97 12.49
C LEU A 207 0.47 4.15 13.32
N ASP A 208 0.22 4.12 14.62
CA ASP A 208 0.81 5.10 15.52
C ASP A 208 2.34 4.91 15.63
N PRO A 209 3.14 6.00 15.64
CA PRO A 209 4.59 5.91 15.77
C PRO A 209 5.10 5.26 17.06
N ASP A 210 4.26 5.16 18.10
CA ASP A 210 4.60 4.42 19.31
C ASP A 210 4.61 2.91 19.08
N VAL A 211 3.90 2.44 18.03
CA VAL A 211 3.77 1.03 17.62
C VAL A 211 4.69 0.73 16.42
N ALA A 212 4.73 1.61 15.44
CA ALA A 212 5.54 1.49 14.21
C ALA A 212 6.47 2.70 14.03
N PRO A 213 7.57 2.81 14.79
CA PRO A 213 8.45 3.97 14.75
C PRO A 213 9.32 4.07 13.49
N GLY A 214 9.51 2.98 12.77
CA GLY A 214 10.44 2.88 11.64
C GLY A 214 9.81 3.29 10.30
N VAL A 215 9.27 4.50 10.21
CA VAL A 215 8.66 5.07 9.00
C VAL A 215 9.21 6.46 8.70
N GLY A 216 9.13 6.89 7.43
CA GLY A 216 9.69 8.17 6.98
C GLY A 216 8.85 9.38 7.35
N THR A 217 7.54 9.26 7.32
CA THR A 217 6.53 10.33 7.45
C THR A 217 5.58 10.07 8.62
N ALA A 218 6.15 9.85 9.81
CA ALA A 218 5.41 9.50 11.02
C ALA A 218 4.42 10.59 11.45
N VAL A 219 3.15 10.23 11.61
CA VAL A 219 2.08 11.10 12.13
C VAL A 219 1.46 10.45 13.38
N ARG A 220 1.35 11.18 14.49
CA ARG A 220 0.76 10.67 15.73
C ARG A 220 -0.75 10.48 15.63
N GLY A 221 -1.30 9.61 16.47
CA GLY A 221 -2.73 9.32 16.53
C GLY A 221 -3.17 8.34 15.44
N GLY A 222 -2.30 7.39 15.07
CA GLY A 222 -2.57 6.33 14.12
C GLY A 222 -3.23 5.10 14.73
N LEU A 223 -3.37 4.06 13.91
CA LEU A 223 -3.91 2.77 14.33
C LEU A 223 -3.07 2.17 15.46
N THR A 224 -3.75 1.66 16.46
CA THR A 224 -3.11 0.88 17.53
C THR A 224 -2.75 -0.52 17.01
N TYR A 225 -1.88 -1.21 17.76
CA TYR A 225 -1.52 -2.60 17.49
C TYR A 225 -2.76 -3.50 17.28
N ARG A 226 -3.77 -3.39 18.17
CA ARG A 226 -4.98 -4.24 18.08
C ARG A 226 -5.92 -3.87 16.96
N GLU A 227 -6.07 -2.59 16.65
CA GLU A 227 -6.87 -2.16 15.51
C GLU A 227 -6.27 -2.65 14.18
N ALA A 228 -4.95 -2.54 14.02
CA ALA A 228 -4.28 -3.03 12.81
C ALA A 228 -4.41 -4.55 12.65
N HIS A 229 -4.25 -5.32 13.74
CA HIS A 229 -4.45 -6.76 13.71
C HIS A 229 -5.90 -7.13 13.38
N LEU A 230 -6.89 -6.50 14.02
CA LEU A 230 -8.29 -6.76 13.74
C LEU A 230 -8.65 -6.43 12.28
N ALA A 231 -8.11 -5.34 11.74
CA ALA A 231 -8.30 -5.00 10.34
C ALA A 231 -7.79 -6.13 9.41
N MET A 232 -6.61 -6.66 9.66
CA MET A 232 -6.03 -7.75 8.86
C MET A 232 -6.73 -9.09 9.09
N GLU A 233 -7.21 -9.36 10.30
CA GLU A 233 -8.05 -10.53 10.61
C GLU A 233 -9.36 -10.49 9.80
N LEU A 234 -10.04 -9.34 9.75
CA LEU A 234 -11.26 -9.14 8.93
C LEU A 234 -10.99 -9.29 7.42
N VAL A 235 -9.83 -8.82 6.94
CA VAL A 235 -9.39 -9.06 5.55
C VAL A 235 -9.28 -10.54 5.28
N ALA A 236 -8.64 -11.31 6.15
CA ALA A 236 -8.51 -12.76 6.00
C ALA A 236 -9.87 -13.48 6.02
N GLU A 237 -10.74 -13.13 6.96
CA GLU A 237 -12.10 -13.70 7.09
C GLU A 237 -12.96 -13.43 5.85
N SER A 238 -12.78 -12.28 5.20
CA SER A 238 -13.52 -11.93 3.99
C SER A 238 -13.22 -12.84 2.79
N GLY A 239 -12.04 -13.45 2.75
CA GLY A 239 -11.56 -14.23 1.60
C GLY A 239 -11.32 -13.42 0.33
N LEU A 240 -11.31 -12.09 0.40
CA LEU A 240 -11.20 -11.21 -0.77
C LEU A 240 -9.76 -10.86 -1.14
N LEU A 241 -8.77 -11.12 -0.28
CA LEU A 241 -7.38 -10.73 -0.49
C LEU A 241 -6.83 -11.26 -1.82
N SER A 242 -6.54 -10.36 -2.74
CA SER A 242 -5.94 -10.68 -4.03
C SER A 242 -4.45 -10.33 -4.11
N CYS A 243 -4.02 -9.34 -3.34
CA CYS A 243 -2.64 -8.89 -3.22
C CYS A 243 -2.47 -8.10 -1.93
N LEU A 244 -1.36 -8.31 -1.23
CA LEU A 244 -0.93 -7.51 -0.09
C LEU A 244 0.31 -6.71 -0.47
N GLU A 245 0.34 -5.43 -0.12
CA GLU A 245 1.52 -4.59 -0.22
C GLU A 245 1.84 -4.00 1.16
N ILE A 246 3.11 -4.02 1.54
CA ILE A 246 3.58 -3.42 2.80
C ILE A 246 4.68 -2.44 2.45
N VAL A 247 4.49 -1.17 2.80
CA VAL A 247 5.36 -0.06 2.40
C VAL A 247 5.81 0.81 3.56
N GLU A 248 6.72 1.72 3.27
CA GLU A 248 7.30 2.75 4.14
C GLU A 248 8.10 2.20 5.35
N VAL A 249 8.43 0.91 5.39
CA VAL A 249 9.33 0.38 6.43
C VAL A 249 10.74 0.93 6.24
N ASN A 250 11.17 1.76 7.18
CA ASN A 250 12.51 2.36 7.20
C ASN A 250 13.33 1.86 8.39
N PRO A 251 14.18 0.85 8.22
CA PRO A 251 14.92 0.25 9.32
C PRO A 251 16.01 1.16 9.91
N ILE A 252 16.34 2.29 9.25
CA ILE A 252 17.27 3.27 9.80
C ILE A 252 16.62 4.10 10.91
N LEU A 253 15.31 4.35 10.80
CA LEU A 253 14.53 5.10 11.77
C LEU A 253 13.90 4.19 12.85
N ASP A 254 13.96 2.87 12.63
CA ASP A 254 13.31 1.87 13.47
C ASP A 254 14.07 1.60 14.77
N ARG A 255 13.38 1.04 15.74
CA ARG A 255 13.95 0.56 17.00
C ARG A 255 13.96 -0.97 16.99
N GLU A 256 15.16 -1.56 16.99
CA GLU A 256 15.32 -3.02 17.05
C GLU A 256 14.50 -3.80 16.01
N ASN A 257 14.25 -3.19 14.84
CA ASN A 257 13.44 -3.76 13.76
C ASN A 257 11.96 -3.97 14.13
N ALA A 258 11.42 -3.21 15.11
CA ALA A 258 10.07 -3.39 15.62
C ALA A 258 8.99 -3.21 14.57
N THR A 259 9.12 -2.18 13.70
CA THR A 259 8.17 -1.93 12.60
C THR A 259 8.14 -3.06 11.59
N ALA A 260 9.31 -3.59 11.21
CA ALA A 260 9.37 -4.73 10.30
C ALA A 260 8.85 -6.03 10.95
N ALA A 261 9.07 -6.24 12.24
CA ALA A 261 8.50 -7.37 12.97
C ALA A 261 6.96 -7.28 13.02
N LEU A 262 6.42 -6.09 13.31
CA LEU A 262 4.98 -5.86 13.27
C LEU A 262 4.40 -6.05 11.87
N ALA A 263 5.10 -5.60 10.81
CA ALA A 263 4.69 -5.84 9.43
C ALA A 263 4.53 -7.34 9.12
N VAL A 264 5.43 -8.18 9.65
CA VAL A 264 5.33 -9.65 9.54
C VAL A 264 4.12 -10.19 10.29
N GLU A 265 3.85 -9.69 11.49
CA GLU A 265 2.68 -10.11 12.28
C GLU A 265 1.37 -9.74 11.58
N LEU A 266 1.27 -8.53 11.04
CA LEU A 266 0.10 -8.06 10.30
C LEU A 266 -0.10 -8.83 8.98
N ALA A 267 0.99 -9.13 8.25
CA ALA A 267 0.92 -10.02 7.11
C ALA A 267 0.37 -11.40 7.49
N ALA A 268 0.86 -11.95 8.58
CA ALA A 268 0.36 -13.24 9.07
C ALA A 268 -1.15 -13.19 9.40
N SER A 269 -1.64 -12.11 10.05
CA SER A 269 -3.07 -11.91 10.30
C SER A 269 -3.87 -11.84 9.00
N ALA A 270 -3.38 -11.12 7.97
CA ALA A 270 -4.01 -11.03 6.65
C ALA A 270 -4.08 -12.40 5.93
N PHE A 271 -3.21 -13.34 6.28
CA PHE A 271 -3.23 -14.73 5.80
C PHE A 271 -3.85 -15.72 6.80
N GLY A 272 -4.59 -15.25 7.79
CA GLY A 272 -5.42 -16.07 8.66
C GLY A 272 -4.76 -16.51 9.96
N ALA A 273 -3.67 -15.86 10.41
CA ALA A 273 -3.17 -16.09 11.77
C ALA A 273 -4.19 -15.58 12.80
N THR A 274 -4.59 -16.46 13.72
CA THR A 274 -5.47 -16.13 14.85
C THR A 274 -4.83 -16.60 16.17
N THR A 275 -5.40 -16.14 17.28
CA THR A 275 -4.98 -16.59 18.61
C THR A 275 -5.52 -17.99 18.96
N LEU A 276 -6.61 -18.42 18.32
CA LEU A 276 -7.29 -19.71 18.53
C LEU A 276 -7.42 -20.48 17.22
#